data_5b28caef2212df82112bb26f58b41c29
#
_entry.id   5b28caef2212df82112bb26f58b41c29
#
_cell.length_a   1.000
_cell.length_b   1.000
_cell.length_c   1.000
_cell.angle_alpha   90.00
_cell.angle_beta   90.00
_cell.angle_gamma   90.00
#
_symmetry.space_group_name_H-M   'P 1'
#
loop_
_entity.id
_entity.type
_entity.pdbx_description
1 polymer ?
#
loop_
_entity_poly.entity_id
_entity_poly.type
_entity_poly.pdbx_seq_one_letter_code
_entity_poly.pdbx_strand_id
1 'polypeptide(L)'
;MSEERIPKRSEVPEQFKWALEDIYATDEKWAEDLQKLKAMPERIAAFKGRLSESADTLYDFMQLSDEISVLCDSLGNYAQRRSDEDTANAKYQGFLGQLMNAYVAVNSAGSFETPEIISIEEDKLQKFYEDKPELKLYKRALDKLRRKKAHILSEAEEKILALTGEMGQSPENIYSMFSDADLRFPDAVDKDGKAHQVTHGSYIPLVQSEDRVLRKSAFESMYGTFDKFRNTCAATLSAQIKAVNFYAKARKYESSLEAALDGTEVPVSVYKNLIEAVHDNMHYMYDYVALRKKLLGVDELHFYDLYTPVVPDADMKITFEEAKETVLKALAPMGEDYLAILKEGFENRWIDVYENEGKTSGAYSAGARVHPYVLLNHKDTLNCMFTLAHEMGHAIHSYLSNKNQPVVYSDYVIFVAEVASTCNEALLMQYLLKNTEDKKQRAYLINYFLEQFRTTLYRQTMFAEFELKINEMVAAGESLTAEGLNELYGELNKLYFGDGIVLDDEIKLEWARIPHFYYDYYVYQYATGYSAAIALSQRILKYGEPAVKDYIGFLKGGCSTDPISLLKGAGVDMATTQPINEALAMFGELVKEMEEAMS
;
A
#
# COMPACT_ATOMS: atom_id res chain seq x y z
N MET A 1 -35.14 5.48 -9.49
CA MET A 1 -34.08 6.29 -10.10
C MET A 1 -33.73 5.60 -11.41
N SER A 2 -33.79 6.25 -12.56
CA SER A 2 -33.25 5.68 -13.80
C SER A 2 -31.76 5.47 -13.57
N GLU A 3 -31.26 4.23 -13.69
CA GLU A 3 -29.83 3.98 -13.76
C GLU A 3 -29.27 4.85 -14.89
N GLU A 4 -28.51 5.88 -14.54
CA GLU A 4 -27.76 6.63 -15.54
C GLU A 4 -26.76 5.69 -16.19
N ARG A 5 -26.87 5.52 -17.50
CA ARG A 5 -25.97 4.69 -18.29
C ARG A 5 -24.54 5.18 -18.11
N ILE A 6 -23.60 4.28 -17.78
CA ILE A 6 -22.17 4.58 -17.79
C ILE A 6 -21.78 5.13 -19.19
N PRO A 7 -21.15 6.30 -19.30
CA PRO A 7 -20.79 6.90 -20.58
C PRO A 7 -19.69 6.10 -21.27
N LYS A 8 -19.64 6.16 -22.61
CA LYS A 8 -18.48 5.69 -23.36
C LYS A 8 -17.31 6.65 -23.19
N ARG A 9 -16.08 6.17 -23.36
CA ARG A 9 -14.85 7.00 -23.30
C ARG A 9 -14.94 8.25 -24.19
N SER A 10 -15.52 8.12 -25.40
CA SER A 10 -15.70 9.24 -26.34
C SER A 10 -16.69 10.32 -25.87
N GLU A 11 -17.57 10.00 -24.93
CA GLU A 11 -18.58 10.89 -24.37
C GLU A 11 -18.07 11.68 -23.17
N VAL A 12 -16.95 11.25 -22.54
CA VAL A 12 -16.32 11.98 -21.45
C VAL A 12 -15.67 13.26 -21.97
N PRO A 13 -15.95 14.46 -21.38
CA PRO A 13 -15.31 15.71 -21.80
C PRO A 13 -13.79 15.66 -21.65
N GLU A 14 -13.08 16.29 -22.58
CA GLU A 14 -11.61 16.24 -22.65
C GLU A 14 -10.91 16.75 -21.38
N GLN A 15 -11.47 17.76 -20.75
CA GLN A 15 -10.93 18.33 -19.50
C GLN A 15 -10.91 17.36 -18.32
N PHE A 16 -11.63 16.23 -18.40
CA PHE A 16 -11.68 15.19 -17.38
C PHE A 16 -10.92 13.91 -17.79
N LYS A 17 -10.12 14.00 -18.84
CA LYS A 17 -9.26 12.92 -19.33
C LYS A 17 -7.81 13.28 -19.13
N TRP A 18 -6.95 12.26 -19.04
CA TRP A 18 -5.50 12.43 -19.00
C TRP A 18 -4.91 13.15 -20.22
N ALA A 19 -3.84 13.92 -20.00
CA ALA A 19 -2.97 14.48 -21.04
C ALA A 19 -1.87 13.46 -21.41
N LEU A 20 -2.25 12.32 -22.01
CA LEU A 20 -1.27 11.28 -22.40
C LEU A 20 -0.36 11.69 -23.54
N GLU A 21 -0.77 12.71 -24.31
CA GLU A 21 0.06 13.36 -25.30
C GLU A 21 1.34 13.99 -24.74
N ASP A 22 1.40 14.25 -23.44
CA ASP A 22 2.61 14.74 -22.76
C ASP A 22 3.69 13.68 -22.61
N ILE A 23 3.33 12.38 -22.64
CA ILE A 23 4.29 11.27 -22.69
C ILE A 23 4.67 10.99 -24.16
N TYR A 24 3.67 10.68 -24.96
CA TYR A 24 3.83 10.48 -26.41
C TYR A 24 2.70 11.16 -27.17
N ALA A 25 3.07 12.06 -28.05
CA ALA A 25 2.09 12.79 -28.88
C ALA A 25 1.27 11.85 -29.78
N THR A 26 1.83 10.72 -30.18
CA THR A 26 1.15 9.70 -31.01
C THR A 26 1.65 8.30 -30.66
N ASP A 27 0.85 7.28 -31.03
CA ASP A 27 1.20 5.87 -30.87
C ASP A 27 2.44 5.47 -31.70
N GLU A 28 2.70 6.15 -32.84
CA GLU A 28 3.89 5.92 -33.67
C GLU A 28 5.16 6.32 -32.91
N LYS A 29 5.12 7.40 -32.11
CA LYS A 29 6.26 7.81 -31.27
C LYS A 29 6.56 6.79 -30.18
N TRP A 30 5.52 6.24 -29.56
CA TRP A 30 5.66 5.12 -28.63
C TRP A 30 6.29 3.91 -29.30
N ALA A 31 5.85 3.55 -30.52
CA ALA A 31 6.38 2.44 -31.28
C ALA A 31 7.86 2.64 -31.67
N GLU A 32 8.28 3.87 -32.01
CA GLU A 32 9.69 4.22 -32.26
C GLU A 32 10.56 3.93 -31.04
N ASP A 33 10.11 4.34 -29.85
CA ASP A 33 10.84 4.14 -28.59
C ASP A 33 10.83 2.67 -28.15
N LEU A 34 9.75 1.93 -28.42
CA LEU A 34 9.74 0.48 -28.21
C LEU A 34 10.83 -0.24 -29.05
N GLN A 35 11.11 0.22 -30.28
CA GLN A 35 12.21 -0.35 -31.08
C GLN A 35 13.58 -0.05 -30.44
N LYS A 36 13.75 1.16 -29.83
CA LYS A 36 14.97 1.45 -29.07
C LYS A 36 15.12 0.49 -27.90
N LEU A 37 14.05 0.26 -27.12
CA LEU A 37 14.09 -0.68 -26.00
C LEU A 37 14.44 -2.11 -26.46
N LYS A 38 13.88 -2.56 -27.59
CA LYS A 38 14.18 -3.88 -28.18
C LYS A 38 15.64 -4.02 -28.62
N ALA A 39 16.36 -2.93 -28.86
CA ALA A 39 17.79 -2.96 -29.20
C ALA A 39 18.72 -2.95 -27.97
N MET A 40 18.18 -2.64 -26.75
CA MET A 40 18.99 -2.56 -25.53
C MET A 40 19.66 -3.88 -25.12
N PRO A 41 19.06 -5.09 -25.31
CA PRO A 41 19.72 -6.34 -24.96
C PRO A 41 21.11 -6.51 -25.55
N GLU A 42 21.35 -6.10 -26.81
CA GLU A 42 22.67 -6.17 -27.44
C GLU A 42 23.66 -5.20 -26.76
N ARG A 43 23.23 -3.98 -26.43
CA ARG A 43 24.05 -3.00 -25.73
C ARG A 43 24.41 -3.48 -24.33
N ILE A 44 23.46 -4.06 -23.58
CA ILE A 44 23.68 -4.66 -22.27
C ILE A 44 24.69 -5.81 -22.36
N ALA A 45 24.50 -6.74 -23.30
CA ALA A 45 25.36 -7.92 -23.48
C ALA A 45 26.83 -7.55 -23.73
N ALA A 46 27.12 -6.39 -24.32
CA ALA A 46 28.49 -5.91 -24.55
C ALA A 46 29.27 -5.64 -23.24
N PHE A 47 28.59 -5.49 -22.10
CA PHE A 47 29.22 -5.29 -20.79
C PHE A 47 29.45 -6.59 -20.01
N LYS A 48 28.84 -7.69 -20.42
CA LYS A 48 28.95 -8.97 -19.72
C LYS A 48 30.39 -9.43 -19.55
N GLY A 49 30.77 -9.73 -18.30
CA GLY A 49 32.14 -10.13 -17.91
C GLY A 49 33.10 -8.96 -17.77
N ARG A 50 32.64 -7.72 -17.88
CA ARG A 50 33.48 -6.55 -18.01
C ARG A 50 33.30 -5.48 -16.92
N LEU A 51 32.27 -5.57 -16.06
CA LEU A 51 31.97 -4.53 -15.09
C LEU A 51 33.09 -4.26 -14.09
N SER A 52 33.99 -5.22 -13.93
CA SER A 52 35.17 -5.07 -13.08
C SER A 52 36.43 -4.62 -13.84
N GLU A 53 36.39 -4.39 -15.16
CA GLU A 53 37.58 -4.01 -15.94
C GLU A 53 38.12 -2.63 -15.56
N SER A 54 37.23 -1.62 -15.51
CA SER A 54 37.59 -0.25 -15.19
C SER A 54 36.42 0.53 -14.59
N ALA A 55 36.74 1.67 -13.96
CA ALA A 55 35.75 2.62 -13.44
C ALA A 55 34.85 3.18 -14.56
N ASP A 56 35.43 3.46 -15.74
CA ASP A 56 34.66 3.94 -16.90
C ASP A 56 33.67 2.89 -17.39
N THR A 57 34.08 1.61 -17.49
CA THR A 57 33.20 0.51 -17.92
C THR A 57 32.00 0.36 -16.98
N LEU A 58 32.23 0.40 -15.67
CA LEU A 58 31.15 0.33 -14.68
C LEU A 58 30.24 1.56 -14.76
N TYR A 59 30.82 2.76 -14.87
CA TYR A 59 30.06 4.00 -15.02
C TYR A 59 29.18 4.00 -16.28
N ASP A 60 29.75 3.61 -17.43
CA ASP A 60 29.01 3.55 -18.70
C ASP A 60 27.84 2.56 -18.63
N PHE A 61 28.03 1.43 -17.94
CA PHE A 61 26.94 0.48 -17.68
C PHE A 61 25.83 1.09 -16.81
N MET A 62 26.17 1.79 -15.74
CA MET A 62 25.17 2.46 -14.88
C MET A 62 24.41 3.56 -15.65
N GLN A 63 25.08 4.30 -16.53
CA GLN A 63 24.43 5.28 -17.41
C GLN A 63 23.46 4.60 -18.41
N LEU A 64 23.84 3.43 -18.96
CA LEU A 64 22.94 2.63 -19.81
C LEU A 64 21.71 2.15 -19.02
N SER A 65 21.88 1.75 -17.76
CA SER A 65 20.76 1.35 -16.90
C SER A 65 19.80 2.52 -16.65
N ASP A 66 20.32 3.73 -16.43
CA ASP A 66 19.49 4.94 -16.31
C ASP A 66 18.73 5.25 -17.61
N GLU A 67 19.39 5.16 -18.78
CA GLU A 67 18.76 5.35 -20.09
C GLU A 67 17.58 4.38 -20.30
N ILE A 68 17.80 3.10 -19.96
CA ILE A 68 16.78 2.05 -20.05
C ILE A 68 15.61 2.35 -19.10
N SER A 69 15.90 2.77 -17.86
CA SER A 69 14.88 3.08 -16.87
C SER A 69 13.98 4.24 -17.32
N VAL A 70 14.54 5.30 -17.88
CA VAL A 70 13.77 6.44 -18.43
C VAL A 70 12.89 5.99 -19.61
N LEU A 71 13.42 5.15 -20.47
CA LEU A 71 12.67 4.62 -21.64
C LEU A 71 11.53 3.72 -21.19
N CYS A 72 11.79 2.85 -20.20
CA CYS A 72 10.79 1.98 -19.59
C CYS A 72 9.69 2.74 -18.88
N ASP A 73 10.02 3.81 -18.16
CA ASP A 73 9.04 4.70 -17.52
C ASP A 73 8.05 5.27 -18.52
N SER A 74 8.55 5.88 -19.59
CA SER A 74 7.69 6.49 -20.61
C SER A 74 6.83 5.46 -21.35
N LEU A 75 7.44 4.36 -21.81
CA LEU A 75 6.73 3.30 -22.52
C LEU A 75 5.67 2.63 -21.65
N GLY A 76 6.02 2.35 -20.38
CA GLY A 76 5.13 1.70 -19.41
C GLY A 76 3.95 2.59 -19.03
N ASN A 77 4.23 3.83 -18.68
CA ASN A 77 3.17 4.76 -18.30
C ASN A 77 2.18 5.01 -19.44
N TYR A 78 2.64 5.20 -20.67
CA TYR A 78 1.74 5.39 -21.80
C TYR A 78 0.87 4.16 -22.08
N ALA A 79 1.50 3.00 -22.26
CA ALA A 79 0.77 1.77 -22.60
C ALA A 79 -0.25 1.38 -21.53
N GLN A 80 0.12 1.48 -20.25
CA GLN A 80 -0.76 1.14 -19.14
C GLN A 80 -1.92 2.13 -19.04
N ARG A 81 -1.67 3.44 -19.09
CA ARG A 81 -2.76 4.45 -19.00
C ARG A 81 -3.73 4.34 -20.17
N ARG A 82 -3.23 4.10 -21.39
CA ARG A 82 -4.08 3.82 -22.56
C ARG A 82 -4.95 2.57 -22.37
N SER A 83 -4.41 1.53 -21.74
CA SER A 83 -5.18 0.34 -21.41
C SER A 83 -6.21 0.60 -20.32
N ASP A 84 -5.89 1.41 -19.31
CA ASP A 84 -6.78 1.70 -18.19
C ASP A 84 -7.97 2.60 -18.57
N GLU A 85 -7.85 3.39 -19.62
CA GLU A 85 -8.96 4.17 -20.20
C GLU A 85 -10.10 3.28 -20.75
N ASP A 86 -9.73 2.11 -21.28
CA ASP A 86 -10.63 1.10 -21.83
C ASP A 86 -9.90 -0.26 -21.90
N THR A 87 -10.11 -1.08 -20.88
CA THR A 87 -9.45 -2.39 -20.76
C THR A 87 -9.83 -3.38 -21.85
N ALA A 88 -10.95 -3.14 -22.57
CA ALA A 88 -11.38 -3.97 -23.71
C ALA A 88 -10.65 -3.60 -25.03
N ASN A 89 -9.86 -2.53 -25.05
CA ASN A 89 -9.18 -2.05 -26.24
C ASN A 89 -8.01 -2.96 -26.64
N ALA A 90 -8.23 -3.84 -27.63
CA ALA A 90 -7.25 -4.82 -28.09
C ALA A 90 -5.92 -4.20 -28.57
N LYS A 91 -5.93 -2.95 -29.09
CA LYS A 91 -4.71 -2.26 -29.52
C LYS A 91 -3.76 -2.03 -28.35
N TYR A 92 -4.27 -1.48 -27.23
CA TYR A 92 -3.42 -1.16 -26.09
C TYR A 92 -3.09 -2.39 -25.22
N GLN A 93 -3.95 -3.42 -25.20
CA GLN A 93 -3.55 -4.75 -24.73
C GLN A 93 -2.34 -5.30 -25.53
N GLY A 94 -2.34 -5.09 -26.84
CA GLY A 94 -1.20 -5.43 -27.70
C GLY A 94 0.08 -4.64 -27.39
N PHE A 95 -0.05 -3.35 -26.99
CA PHE A 95 1.09 -2.54 -26.55
C PHE A 95 1.72 -3.10 -25.29
N LEU A 96 0.90 -3.42 -24.28
CA LEU A 96 1.37 -4.04 -23.04
C LEU A 96 2.07 -5.37 -23.28
N GLY A 97 1.52 -6.24 -24.15
CA GLY A 97 2.15 -7.51 -24.51
C GLY A 97 3.51 -7.33 -25.18
N GLN A 98 3.64 -6.38 -26.10
CA GLN A 98 4.91 -6.08 -26.76
C GLN A 98 5.94 -5.50 -25.79
N LEU A 99 5.52 -4.62 -24.90
CA LEU A 99 6.37 -4.02 -23.88
C LEU A 99 6.88 -5.08 -22.89
N MET A 100 6.00 -5.97 -22.43
CA MET A 100 6.38 -7.06 -21.52
C MET A 100 7.44 -7.97 -22.14
N ASN A 101 7.29 -8.32 -23.43
CA ASN A 101 8.30 -9.10 -24.14
C ASN A 101 9.65 -8.38 -24.21
N ALA A 102 9.65 -7.06 -24.42
CA ALA A 102 10.88 -6.26 -24.42
C ALA A 102 11.53 -6.20 -23.02
N TYR A 103 10.73 -6.04 -21.96
CA TYR A 103 11.23 -6.09 -20.57
C TYR A 103 11.88 -7.43 -20.23
N VAL A 104 11.25 -8.53 -20.60
CA VAL A 104 11.83 -9.88 -20.38
C VAL A 104 13.18 -10.01 -21.07
N ALA A 105 13.30 -9.52 -22.30
CA ALA A 105 14.56 -9.57 -23.06
C ALA A 105 15.65 -8.70 -22.40
N VAL A 106 15.33 -7.48 -21.98
CA VAL A 106 16.24 -6.57 -21.28
C VAL A 106 16.71 -7.18 -19.96
N ASN A 107 15.79 -7.65 -19.13
CA ASN A 107 16.11 -8.24 -17.82
C ASN A 107 16.96 -9.51 -17.98
N SER A 108 16.67 -10.35 -18.98
CA SER A 108 17.47 -11.54 -19.28
C SER A 108 18.89 -11.18 -19.69
N ALA A 109 19.06 -10.16 -20.55
CA ALA A 109 20.38 -9.70 -20.95
C ALA A 109 21.18 -9.10 -19.78
N GLY A 110 20.51 -8.43 -18.82
CA GLY A 110 21.10 -7.80 -17.63
C GLY A 110 21.35 -8.75 -16.45
N SER A 111 21.02 -10.04 -16.55
CA SER A 111 21.09 -11.01 -15.44
C SER A 111 22.48 -11.17 -14.80
N PHE A 112 23.56 -10.78 -15.50
CA PHE A 112 24.93 -10.81 -15.01
C PHE A 112 25.29 -9.64 -14.08
N GLU A 113 24.51 -8.56 -14.07
CA GLU A 113 24.79 -7.32 -13.35
C GLU A 113 25.07 -7.55 -11.87
N THR A 114 24.11 -8.11 -11.16
CA THR A 114 24.25 -8.32 -9.70
C THR A 114 25.43 -9.23 -9.34
N PRO A 115 25.62 -10.42 -9.95
CA PRO A 115 26.77 -11.26 -9.68
C PRO A 115 28.11 -10.56 -9.95
N GLU A 116 28.24 -9.83 -11.06
CA GLU A 116 29.48 -9.17 -11.40
C GLU A 116 29.79 -8.01 -10.43
N ILE A 117 28.81 -7.14 -10.12
CA ILE A 117 28.99 -6.04 -9.17
C ILE A 117 29.41 -6.56 -7.78
N ILE A 118 28.75 -7.62 -7.29
CA ILE A 118 29.07 -8.23 -6.00
C ILE A 118 30.47 -8.84 -5.99
N SER A 119 30.97 -9.33 -7.13
CA SER A 119 32.29 -9.91 -7.25
C SER A 119 33.44 -8.88 -7.23
N ILE A 120 33.14 -7.60 -7.45
CA ILE A 120 34.17 -6.53 -7.38
C ILE A 120 34.67 -6.42 -5.94
N GLU A 121 35.98 -6.60 -5.71
CA GLU A 121 36.58 -6.45 -4.39
C GLU A 121 36.46 -5.00 -3.91
N GLU A 122 36.32 -4.82 -2.58
CA GLU A 122 36.07 -3.50 -1.97
C GLU A 122 37.14 -2.48 -2.33
N ASP A 123 38.42 -2.83 -2.18
CA ASP A 123 39.56 -1.95 -2.49
C ASP A 123 39.53 -1.52 -3.97
N LYS A 124 39.13 -2.42 -4.87
CA LYS A 124 39.01 -2.10 -6.29
C LYS A 124 37.88 -1.12 -6.56
N LEU A 125 36.73 -1.31 -5.91
CA LEU A 125 35.60 -0.41 -6.05
C LEU A 125 35.91 0.98 -5.47
N GLN A 126 36.61 1.06 -4.33
CA GLN A 126 37.08 2.34 -3.77
C GLN A 126 38.01 3.06 -4.74
N LYS A 127 38.93 2.33 -5.39
CA LYS A 127 39.78 2.90 -6.44
C LYS A 127 38.95 3.39 -7.63
N PHE A 128 37.89 2.69 -8.01
CA PHE A 128 37.01 3.16 -9.08
C PHE A 128 36.34 4.48 -8.75
N TYR A 129 35.96 4.72 -7.49
CA TYR A 129 35.43 6.02 -7.05
C TYR A 129 36.48 7.14 -7.05
N GLU A 130 37.76 6.81 -6.93
CA GLU A 130 38.86 7.76 -7.05
C GLU A 130 39.17 8.08 -8.53
N ASP A 131 39.24 7.04 -9.37
CA ASP A 131 39.54 7.15 -10.79
C ASP A 131 38.40 7.81 -11.59
N LYS A 132 37.13 7.61 -11.16
CA LYS A 132 35.92 8.17 -11.78
C LYS A 132 34.99 8.74 -10.70
N PRO A 133 35.18 9.99 -10.27
CA PRO A 133 34.36 10.59 -9.19
C PRO A 133 32.86 10.62 -9.46
N GLU A 134 32.42 10.66 -10.72
CA GLU A 134 31.03 10.63 -11.14
C GLU A 134 30.34 9.31 -10.78
N LEU A 135 31.09 8.21 -10.66
CA LEU A 135 30.58 6.91 -10.23
C LEU A 135 30.05 6.97 -8.77
N LYS A 136 30.47 7.95 -7.95
CA LYS A 136 29.95 8.15 -6.60
C LYS A 136 28.44 8.43 -6.57
N LEU A 137 27.88 8.92 -7.68
CA LEU A 137 26.43 9.03 -7.83
C LEU A 137 25.72 7.70 -7.56
N TYR A 138 26.30 6.60 -8.00
CA TYR A 138 25.74 5.24 -7.88
C TYR A 138 26.17 4.50 -6.61
N LYS A 139 27.00 5.13 -5.75
CA LYS A 139 27.60 4.45 -4.59
C LYS A 139 26.55 3.75 -3.74
N ARG A 140 25.46 4.43 -3.39
CA ARG A 140 24.40 3.83 -2.56
C ARG A 140 23.74 2.65 -3.24
N ALA A 141 23.45 2.73 -4.55
CA ALA A 141 22.87 1.63 -5.31
C ALA A 141 23.81 0.41 -5.34
N LEU A 142 25.10 0.65 -5.58
CA LEU A 142 26.13 -0.38 -5.57
C LEU A 142 26.31 -0.99 -4.16
N ASP A 143 26.34 -0.18 -3.11
CA ASP A 143 26.41 -0.65 -1.73
C ASP A 143 25.19 -1.50 -1.36
N LYS A 144 23.99 -1.10 -1.79
CA LYS A 144 22.75 -1.88 -1.59
C LYS A 144 22.78 -3.26 -2.27
N LEU A 145 23.29 -3.34 -3.50
CA LEU A 145 23.49 -4.62 -4.17
C LEU A 145 24.52 -5.48 -3.44
N ARG A 146 25.64 -4.88 -3.03
CA ARG A 146 26.75 -5.58 -2.34
C ARG A 146 26.37 -6.09 -0.94
N ARG A 147 25.47 -5.40 -0.23
CA ARG A 147 24.94 -5.87 1.06
C ARG A 147 24.33 -7.25 0.96
N LYS A 148 23.70 -7.59 -0.17
CA LYS A 148 23.13 -8.90 -0.44
C LYS A 148 24.18 -10.03 -0.53
N LYS A 149 25.49 -9.71 -0.58
CA LYS A 149 26.57 -10.71 -0.73
C LYS A 149 26.50 -11.80 0.36
N ALA A 150 26.13 -11.44 1.59
CA ALA A 150 25.99 -12.38 2.70
C ALA A 150 24.87 -13.42 2.48
N HIS A 151 23.87 -13.08 1.67
CA HIS A 151 22.65 -13.84 1.41
C HIS A 151 22.60 -14.48 0.02
N ILE A 152 23.67 -14.31 -0.78
CA ILE A 152 23.82 -14.97 -2.07
C ILE A 152 24.61 -16.27 -1.87
N LEU A 153 24.13 -17.31 -2.51
CA LEU A 153 24.68 -18.66 -2.43
C LEU A 153 25.61 -18.94 -3.61
N SER A 154 26.15 -20.16 -3.66
CA SER A 154 26.89 -20.61 -4.84
C SER A 154 25.98 -20.69 -6.08
N GLU A 155 26.55 -20.61 -7.28
CA GLU A 155 25.79 -20.69 -8.54
C GLU A 155 24.89 -21.94 -8.62
N ALA A 156 25.38 -23.08 -8.13
CA ALA A 156 24.62 -24.32 -8.12
C ALA A 156 23.42 -24.27 -7.15
N GLU A 157 23.61 -23.69 -5.98
CA GLU A 157 22.54 -23.49 -4.99
C GLU A 157 21.52 -22.47 -5.46
N GLU A 158 21.94 -21.32 -6.03
CA GLU A 158 21.04 -20.33 -6.61
C GLU A 158 20.19 -20.92 -7.72
N LYS A 159 20.78 -21.77 -8.57
CA LYS A 159 20.04 -22.47 -9.62
C LYS A 159 18.98 -23.42 -9.05
N ILE A 160 19.30 -24.13 -7.98
CA ILE A 160 18.33 -25.00 -7.30
C ILE A 160 17.21 -24.16 -6.68
N LEU A 161 17.52 -23.06 -5.98
CA LEU A 161 16.52 -22.17 -5.40
C LEU A 161 15.61 -21.54 -6.47
N ALA A 162 16.18 -21.16 -7.61
CA ALA A 162 15.38 -20.64 -8.73
C ALA A 162 14.35 -21.67 -9.24
N LEU A 163 14.73 -22.95 -9.30
CA LEU A 163 13.82 -24.04 -9.68
C LEU A 163 12.71 -24.30 -8.66
N THR A 164 12.89 -23.93 -7.39
CA THR A 164 11.84 -24.07 -6.35
C THR A 164 10.84 -22.90 -6.36
N GLY A 165 11.09 -21.83 -7.12
CA GLY A 165 10.27 -20.61 -7.11
C GLY A 165 8.79 -20.86 -7.43
N GLU A 166 8.51 -21.67 -8.46
CA GLU A 166 7.13 -22.03 -8.82
C GLU A 166 6.44 -22.86 -7.72
N MET A 167 7.19 -23.76 -7.06
CA MET A 167 6.64 -24.49 -5.91
C MET A 167 6.38 -23.58 -4.71
N GLY A 168 7.24 -22.58 -4.49
CA GLY A 168 7.08 -21.61 -3.42
C GLY A 168 5.82 -20.73 -3.59
N GLN A 169 5.38 -20.47 -4.81
CA GLN A 169 4.15 -19.70 -5.11
C GLN A 169 2.86 -20.57 -5.04
N SER A 170 3.00 -21.89 -5.00
CA SER A 170 1.84 -22.80 -5.04
C SER A 170 0.83 -22.56 -3.92
N PRO A 171 1.23 -22.31 -2.64
CA PRO A 171 0.27 -22.07 -1.56
C PRO A 171 -0.63 -20.86 -1.82
N GLU A 172 -0.07 -19.73 -2.26
CA GLU A 172 -0.83 -18.54 -2.62
C GLU A 172 -1.78 -18.82 -3.79
N ASN A 173 -1.31 -19.46 -4.85
CA ASN A 173 -2.13 -19.83 -6.00
C ASN A 173 -3.28 -20.75 -5.61
N ILE A 174 -3.05 -21.76 -4.76
CA ILE A 174 -4.10 -22.66 -4.26
C ILE A 174 -5.12 -21.89 -3.44
N TYR A 175 -4.66 -21.00 -2.56
CA TYR A 175 -5.54 -20.15 -1.75
C TYR A 175 -6.41 -19.25 -2.64
N SER A 176 -5.82 -18.59 -3.62
CA SER A 176 -6.55 -17.71 -4.54
C SER A 176 -7.61 -18.46 -5.35
N MET A 177 -7.25 -19.63 -5.93
CA MET A 177 -8.22 -20.46 -6.64
C MET A 177 -9.36 -20.92 -5.73
N PHE A 178 -9.03 -21.36 -4.51
CA PHE A 178 -10.03 -21.76 -3.52
C PHE A 178 -10.93 -20.60 -3.11
N SER A 179 -10.32 -19.47 -2.69
CA SER A 179 -11.06 -18.33 -2.16
C SER A 179 -11.91 -17.62 -3.22
N ASP A 180 -11.33 -17.34 -4.39
CA ASP A 180 -11.94 -16.47 -5.38
C ASP A 180 -12.81 -17.24 -6.39
N ALA A 181 -12.40 -18.48 -6.75
CA ALA A 181 -13.08 -19.26 -7.78
C ALA A 181 -14.06 -20.31 -7.21
N ASP A 182 -13.68 -21.03 -6.14
CA ASP A 182 -14.43 -22.21 -5.70
C ASP A 182 -15.41 -21.93 -4.56
N LEU A 183 -15.07 -21.03 -3.61
CA LEU A 183 -15.92 -20.73 -2.47
C LEU A 183 -17.25 -20.12 -2.90
N ARG A 184 -18.33 -20.65 -2.28
CA ARG A 184 -19.69 -20.12 -2.40
C ARG A 184 -20.30 -20.04 -1.02
N PHE A 185 -20.84 -18.88 -0.71
CA PHE A 185 -21.44 -18.60 0.58
C PHE A 185 -22.96 -18.74 0.47
N PRO A 186 -23.64 -19.33 1.48
CA PRO A 186 -25.10 -19.24 1.58
C PRO A 186 -25.55 -17.77 1.62
N ASP A 187 -26.73 -17.49 1.09
CA ASP A 187 -27.30 -16.15 1.19
C ASP A 187 -27.55 -15.78 2.66
N ALA A 188 -27.31 -14.53 3.00
CA ALA A 188 -27.72 -13.96 4.28
C ALA A 188 -29.18 -13.56 4.24
N VAL A 189 -29.84 -13.58 5.39
CA VAL A 189 -31.27 -13.26 5.50
C VAL A 189 -31.49 -12.06 6.39
N ASP A 190 -32.28 -11.08 5.94
CA ASP A 190 -32.64 -9.91 6.72
C ASP A 190 -33.86 -10.19 7.66
N LYS A 191 -34.21 -9.18 8.47
CA LYS A 191 -35.33 -9.28 9.43
C LYS A 191 -36.69 -9.58 8.78
N ASP A 192 -36.86 -9.28 7.49
CA ASP A 192 -38.08 -9.48 6.73
C ASP A 192 -38.08 -10.84 5.97
N GLY A 193 -37.02 -11.64 6.13
CA GLY A 193 -36.82 -12.93 5.50
C GLY A 193 -36.35 -12.86 4.05
N LYS A 194 -35.89 -11.70 3.57
CA LYS A 194 -35.32 -11.53 2.23
C LYS A 194 -33.87 -12.00 2.20
N ALA A 195 -33.55 -12.77 1.16
CA ALA A 195 -32.19 -13.27 0.91
C ALA A 195 -31.33 -12.21 0.25
N HIS A 196 -30.04 -12.17 0.69
CA HIS A 196 -29.00 -11.29 0.17
C HIS A 196 -27.76 -12.12 -0.13
N GLN A 197 -27.26 -12.04 -1.34
CA GLN A 197 -26.08 -12.80 -1.76
C GLN A 197 -24.83 -12.37 -0.97
N VAL A 198 -24.14 -13.35 -0.38
CA VAL A 198 -22.86 -13.15 0.30
C VAL A 198 -21.72 -13.49 -0.66
N THR A 199 -20.81 -12.56 -0.81
CA THR A 199 -19.54 -12.70 -1.54
C THR A 199 -18.44 -11.97 -0.76
N HIS A 200 -17.18 -12.12 -1.14
CA HIS A 200 -16.10 -11.30 -0.54
C HIS A 200 -16.37 -9.80 -0.68
N GLY A 201 -16.90 -9.37 -1.83
CA GLY A 201 -17.20 -7.95 -2.09
C GLY A 201 -18.45 -7.44 -1.38
N SER A 202 -19.51 -8.28 -1.21
CA SER A 202 -20.74 -7.86 -0.55
C SER A 202 -20.71 -7.99 0.97
N TYR A 203 -19.77 -8.74 1.54
CA TYR A 203 -19.72 -9.02 2.98
C TYR A 203 -19.65 -7.73 3.84
N ILE A 204 -18.70 -6.83 3.54
CA ILE A 204 -18.57 -5.59 4.32
C ILE A 204 -19.84 -4.72 4.20
N PRO A 205 -20.40 -4.43 3.01
CA PRO A 205 -21.71 -3.78 2.90
C PRO A 205 -22.82 -4.43 3.71
N LEU A 206 -22.87 -5.76 3.78
CA LEU A 206 -23.90 -6.48 4.55
C LEU A 206 -23.73 -6.31 6.07
N VAL A 207 -22.50 -6.36 6.59
CA VAL A 207 -22.23 -6.12 8.03
C VAL A 207 -22.22 -4.64 8.41
N GLN A 208 -22.28 -3.72 7.44
CA GLN A 208 -22.54 -2.30 7.65
C GLN A 208 -24.04 -1.97 7.74
N SER A 209 -24.93 -2.91 7.39
CA SER A 209 -26.38 -2.71 7.44
C SER A 209 -26.85 -2.28 8.82
N GLU A 210 -27.88 -1.45 8.88
CA GLU A 210 -28.60 -1.12 10.15
C GLU A 210 -29.36 -2.34 10.69
N ASP A 211 -29.72 -3.30 9.82
CA ASP A 211 -30.42 -4.52 10.20
C ASP A 211 -29.45 -5.53 10.86
N ARG A 212 -29.58 -5.67 12.19
CA ARG A 212 -28.72 -6.57 12.97
C ARG A 212 -28.91 -8.05 12.62
N VAL A 213 -30.11 -8.45 12.15
CA VAL A 213 -30.38 -9.82 11.70
C VAL A 213 -29.56 -10.12 10.45
N LEU A 214 -29.54 -9.17 9.51
CA LEU A 214 -28.75 -9.30 8.29
C LEU A 214 -27.25 -9.35 8.58
N ARG A 215 -26.74 -8.47 9.47
CA ARG A 215 -25.31 -8.48 9.86
C ARG A 215 -24.88 -9.83 10.42
N LYS A 216 -25.65 -10.34 11.38
CA LYS A 216 -25.38 -11.65 12.00
C LYS A 216 -25.44 -12.77 10.98
N SER A 217 -26.49 -12.79 10.14
CA SER A 217 -26.67 -13.81 9.11
C SER A 217 -25.52 -13.81 8.08
N ALA A 218 -25.03 -12.63 7.66
CA ALA A 218 -23.89 -12.51 6.76
C ALA A 218 -22.59 -13.01 7.41
N PHE A 219 -22.37 -12.68 8.69
CA PHE A 219 -21.22 -13.10 9.48
C PHE A 219 -21.19 -14.63 9.63
N GLU A 220 -22.29 -15.23 10.04
CA GLU A 220 -22.43 -16.68 10.17
C GLU A 220 -22.27 -17.40 8.81
N SER A 221 -22.81 -16.83 7.73
CA SER A 221 -22.67 -17.38 6.37
C SER A 221 -21.20 -17.40 5.94
N MET A 222 -20.49 -16.28 6.11
CA MET A 222 -19.07 -16.15 5.73
C MET A 222 -18.21 -17.16 6.50
N TYR A 223 -18.19 -17.06 7.83
CA TYR A 223 -17.29 -17.87 8.66
C TYR A 223 -17.73 -19.32 8.78
N GLY A 224 -19.04 -19.62 8.78
CA GLY A 224 -19.55 -20.99 8.73
C GLY A 224 -19.20 -21.71 7.42
N THR A 225 -18.92 -20.96 6.35
CA THR A 225 -18.37 -21.55 5.12
C THR A 225 -16.89 -21.84 5.26
N PHE A 226 -16.08 -20.92 5.77
CA PHE A 226 -14.65 -21.15 6.03
C PHE A 226 -14.42 -22.29 7.03
N ASP A 227 -15.30 -22.44 8.03
CA ASP A 227 -15.18 -23.53 9.02
C ASP A 227 -15.23 -24.93 8.37
N LYS A 228 -16.01 -25.11 7.32
CA LYS A 228 -16.06 -26.38 6.57
C LYS A 228 -14.71 -26.74 5.92
N PHE A 229 -13.88 -25.73 5.66
CA PHE A 229 -12.58 -25.86 4.99
C PHE A 229 -11.39 -25.48 5.88
N ARG A 230 -11.61 -25.27 7.19
CA ARG A 230 -10.58 -24.78 8.12
C ARG A 230 -9.26 -25.55 8.05
N ASN A 231 -9.34 -26.89 7.91
CA ASN A 231 -8.13 -27.72 7.81
C ASN A 231 -7.37 -27.50 6.50
N THR A 232 -8.07 -27.29 5.39
CA THR A 232 -7.45 -26.97 4.10
C THR A 232 -6.80 -25.60 4.15
N CYS A 233 -7.49 -24.59 4.69
CA CYS A 233 -6.93 -23.26 4.88
C CYS A 233 -5.70 -23.27 5.78
N ALA A 234 -5.74 -24.02 6.89
CA ALA A 234 -4.59 -24.17 7.79
C ALA A 234 -3.40 -24.85 7.09
N ALA A 235 -3.66 -25.91 6.31
CA ALA A 235 -2.61 -26.60 5.56
C ALA A 235 -1.97 -25.70 4.50
N THR A 236 -2.77 -24.90 3.80
CA THR A 236 -2.30 -23.98 2.76
C THR A 236 -1.47 -22.85 3.38
N LEU A 237 -1.97 -22.22 4.45
CA LEU A 237 -1.23 -21.18 5.17
C LEU A 237 0.06 -21.76 5.78
N SER A 238 0.01 -22.97 6.38
CA SER A 238 1.21 -23.64 6.89
C SER A 238 2.25 -23.89 5.79
N ALA A 239 1.83 -24.20 4.57
CA ALA A 239 2.73 -24.39 3.44
C ALA A 239 3.40 -23.05 3.04
N GLN A 240 2.66 -21.94 3.02
CA GLN A 240 3.20 -20.60 2.78
C GLN A 240 4.27 -20.26 3.82
N ILE A 241 3.92 -20.33 5.11
CA ILE A 241 4.84 -19.98 6.20
C ILE A 241 6.10 -20.86 6.20
N LYS A 242 5.98 -22.13 5.84
CA LYS A 242 7.15 -23.03 5.67
C LYS A 242 8.02 -22.61 4.50
N ALA A 243 7.44 -22.20 3.37
CA ALA A 243 8.18 -21.71 2.21
C ALA A 243 8.97 -20.43 2.56
N VAL A 244 8.32 -19.45 3.21
CA VAL A 244 8.97 -18.20 3.66
C VAL A 244 10.15 -18.49 4.59
N ASN A 245 9.97 -19.35 5.61
CA ASN A 245 11.03 -19.74 6.53
C ASN A 245 12.15 -20.56 5.85
N PHE A 246 11.80 -21.39 4.86
CA PHE A 246 12.79 -22.11 4.06
C PHE A 246 13.71 -21.15 3.28
N TYR A 247 13.14 -20.17 2.56
CA TYR A 247 13.94 -19.23 1.79
C TYR A 247 14.79 -18.32 2.67
N ALA A 248 14.26 -17.85 3.79
CA ALA A 248 15.02 -17.06 4.76
C ALA A 248 16.23 -17.86 5.29
N LYS A 249 16.01 -19.10 5.72
CA LYS A 249 17.07 -19.98 6.23
C LYS A 249 18.09 -20.35 5.15
N ALA A 250 17.64 -20.69 3.94
CA ALA A 250 18.52 -21.02 2.83
C ALA A 250 19.44 -19.84 2.49
N ARG A 251 18.94 -18.61 2.55
CA ARG A 251 19.68 -17.37 2.31
C ARG A 251 20.43 -16.82 3.53
N LYS A 252 20.47 -17.59 4.63
CA LYS A 252 21.23 -17.27 5.85
C LYS A 252 20.77 -16.00 6.56
N TYR A 253 19.47 -15.70 6.55
CA TYR A 253 18.88 -14.71 7.42
C TYR A 253 18.61 -15.33 8.81
N GLU A 254 18.66 -14.49 9.86
CA GLU A 254 18.37 -14.91 11.24
C GLU A 254 16.88 -15.30 11.42
N SER A 255 15.99 -14.66 10.65
CA SER A 255 14.55 -14.92 10.69
C SER A 255 13.88 -14.61 9.34
N SER A 256 12.68 -15.13 9.14
CA SER A 256 11.83 -14.77 8.00
C SER A 256 11.45 -13.28 8.01
N LEU A 257 11.26 -12.69 9.20
CA LEU A 257 11.01 -11.25 9.34
C LEU A 257 12.20 -10.43 8.85
N GLU A 258 13.43 -10.75 9.26
CA GLU A 258 14.61 -10.05 8.78
C GLU A 258 14.74 -10.14 7.26
N ALA A 259 14.52 -11.32 6.69
CA ALA A 259 14.57 -11.53 5.24
C ALA A 259 13.55 -10.66 4.49
N ALA A 260 12.32 -10.55 5.01
CA ALA A 260 11.26 -9.74 4.42
C ALA A 260 11.56 -8.23 4.48
N LEU A 261 12.14 -7.76 5.58
CA LEU A 261 12.43 -6.33 5.80
C LEU A 261 13.73 -5.85 5.12
N ASP A 262 14.66 -6.76 4.80
CA ASP A 262 15.96 -6.41 4.21
C ASP A 262 15.82 -5.67 2.88
N GLY A 263 14.89 -6.09 2.04
CA GLY A 263 14.67 -5.47 0.72
C GLY A 263 14.31 -3.98 0.78
N THR A 264 13.60 -3.57 1.82
CA THR A 264 13.18 -2.18 2.07
C THR A 264 14.08 -1.43 3.04
N GLU A 265 15.11 -2.08 3.58
CA GLU A 265 16.06 -1.53 4.57
C GLU A 265 15.37 -1.06 5.87
N VAL A 266 14.34 -1.77 6.30
CA VAL A 266 13.62 -1.51 7.54
C VAL A 266 14.17 -2.40 8.67
N PRO A 267 14.64 -1.84 9.79
CA PRO A 267 15.09 -2.64 10.94
C PRO A 267 13.94 -3.48 11.55
N VAL A 268 14.25 -4.70 11.99
CA VAL A 268 13.30 -5.58 12.70
C VAL A 268 12.68 -4.90 13.92
N SER A 269 13.41 -4.00 14.58
CA SER A 269 12.91 -3.25 15.72
C SER A 269 11.70 -2.37 15.38
N VAL A 270 11.57 -1.86 14.15
CA VAL A 270 10.40 -1.06 13.72
C VAL A 270 9.12 -1.90 13.80
N TYR A 271 9.18 -3.13 13.32
CA TYR A 271 8.06 -4.07 13.39
C TYR A 271 7.66 -4.40 14.84
N LYS A 272 8.65 -4.70 15.68
CA LYS A 272 8.43 -5.04 17.09
C LYS A 272 7.92 -3.85 17.90
N ASN A 273 8.48 -2.65 17.68
CA ASN A 273 8.06 -1.42 18.33
C ASN A 273 6.62 -1.04 17.97
N LEU A 274 6.16 -1.35 16.75
CA LEU A 274 4.76 -1.15 16.37
C LEU A 274 3.83 -1.98 17.28
N ILE A 275 4.10 -3.26 17.44
CA ILE A 275 3.29 -4.15 18.27
C ILE A 275 3.31 -3.68 19.74
N GLU A 276 4.49 -3.39 20.27
CA GLU A 276 4.67 -2.89 21.64
C GLU A 276 3.88 -1.60 21.89
N ALA A 277 4.02 -0.60 21.01
CA ALA A 277 3.32 0.67 21.15
C ALA A 277 1.79 0.50 21.10
N VAL A 278 1.29 -0.37 20.22
CA VAL A 278 -0.15 -0.64 20.17
C VAL A 278 -0.63 -1.35 21.43
N HIS A 279 0.14 -2.32 21.97
CA HIS A 279 -0.18 -2.98 23.24
C HIS A 279 -0.27 -1.99 24.41
N ASP A 280 0.67 -1.05 24.50
CA ASP A 280 0.68 -0.04 25.56
C ASP A 280 -0.54 0.91 25.50
N ASN A 281 -1.21 1.00 24.34
CA ASN A 281 -2.34 1.90 24.09
C ASN A 281 -3.67 1.18 23.82
N MET A 282 -3.81 -0.10 24.21
CA MET A 282 -5.05 -0.86 24.04
C MET A 282 -6.25 -0.25 24.76
N HIS A 283 -6.03 0.46 25.87
CA HIS A 283 -7.10 1.11 26.63
C HIS A 283 -7.96 2.06 25.77
N TYR A 284 -7.38 2.76 24.80
CA TYR A 284 -8.16 3.60 23.88
C TYR A 284 -9.09 2.78 22.98
N MET A 285 -8.68 1.58 22.56
CA MET A 285 -9.56 0.69 21.80
C MET A 285 -10.68 0.14 22.67
N TYR A 286 -10.40 -0.16 23.94
CA TYR A 286 -11.44 -0.63 24.88
C TYR A 286 -12.48 0.46 25.14
N ASP A 287 -12.05 1.72 25.29
CA ASP A 287 -12.94 2.88 25.40
C ASP A 287 -13.81 3.02 24.13
N TYR A 288 -13.21 2.86 22.95
CA TYR A 288 -13.94 2.89 21.67
C TYR A 288 -14.97 1.76 21.55
N VAL A 289 -14.62 0.54 21.94
CA VAL A 289 -15.54 -0.62 21.96
C VAL A 289 -16.72 -0.35 22.89
N ALA A 290 -16.46 0.18 24.09
CA ALA A 290 -17.50 0.56 25.05
C ALA A 290 -18.42 1.66 24.50
N LEU A 291 -17.84 2.68 23.85
CA LEU A 291 -18.59 3.75 23.20
C LEU A 291 -19.47 3.21 22.06
N ARG A 292 -18.96 2.34 21.21
CA ARG A 292 -19.75 1.70 20.14
C ARG A 292 -20.95 0.95 20.69
N LYS A 293 -20.75 0.13 21.74
CA LYS A 293 -21.84 -0.60 22.41
C LYS A 293 -22.94 0.36 22.90
N LYS A 294 -22.54 1.47 23.54
CA LYS A 294 -23.45 2.52 24.02
C LYS A 294 -24.23 3.16 22.87
N LEU A 295 -23.53 3.57 21.79
CA LEU A 295 -24.13 4.30 20.66
C LEU A 295 -25.07 3.40 19.82
N LEU A 296 -24.73 2.13 19.65
CA LEU A 296 -25.58 1.14 18.97
C LEU A 296 -26.77 0.70 19.82
N GLY A 297 -26.78 0.98 21.15
CA GLY A 297 -27.86 0.63 22.06
C GLY A 297 -28.07 -0.88 22.20
N VAL A 298 -26.99 -1.66 22.15
CA VAL A 298 -27.05 -3.12 22.25
C VAL A 298 -26.61 -3.60 23.64
N ASP A 299 -27.27 -4.66 24.15
CA ASP A 299 -26.92 -5.26 25.45
C ASP A 299 -25.56 -5.96 25.39
N GLU A 300 -25.25 -6.61 24.28
CA GLU A 300 -23.99 -7.26 23.96
C GLU A 300 -23.52 -6.82 22.58
N LEU A 301 -22.26 -6.35 22.49
CA LEU A 301 -21.61 -6.02 21.24
C LEU A 301 -20.93 -7.28 20.69
N HIS A 302 -21.12 -7.56 19.43
CA HIS A 302 -20.53 -8.70 18.72
C HIS A 302 -19.63 -8.24 17.56
N PHE A 303 -18.78 -9.10 17.05
CA PHE A 303 -17.89 -8.76 15.93
C PHE A 303 -18.65 -8.37 14.66
N TYR A 304 -19.85 -8.89 14.44
CA TYR A 304 -20.72 -8.44 13.33
C TYR A 304 -21.31 -7.04 13.51
N ASP A 305 -21.17 -6.42 14.69
CA ASP A 305 -21.59 -5.05 14.96
C ASP A 305 -20.46 -4.01 14.76
N LEU A 306 -19.21 -4.45 14.52
CA LEU A 306 -18.05 -3.54 14.44
C LEU A 306 -18.03 -2.64 13.21
N TYR A 307 -18.64 -3.07 12.12
CA TYR A 307 -18.65 -2.30 10.86
C TYR A 307 -19.88 -1.41 10.69
N THR A 308 -20.89 -1.58 11.53
CA THR A 308 -22.12 -0.79 11.47
C THR A 308 -21.84 0.65 11.80
N PRO A 309 -22.26 1.63 10.97
CA PRO A 309 -22.13 3.04 11.31
C PRO A 309 -22.84 3.37 12.63
N VAL A 310 -22.15 4.03 13.54
CA VAL A 310 -22.75 4.51 14.82
C VAL A 310 -23.39 5.89 14.66
N VAL A 311 -23.12 6.57 13.55
CA VAL A 311 -23.78 7.81 13.14
C VAL A 311 -24.41 7.57 11.78
N PRO A 312 -25.71 7.90 11.58
CA PRO A 312 -26.32 7.83 10.28
C PRO A 312 -25.55 8.66 9.25
N ASP A 313 -25.53 8.18 8.00
CA ASP A 313 -24.89 8.87 6.89
C ASP A 313 -25.35 10.34 6.86
N ALA A 314 -24.39 11.24 6.75
CA ALA A 314 -24.66 12.67 6.69
C ALA A 314 -25.10 13.14 5.28
N ASP A 315 -25.20 12.21 4.31
CA ASP A 315 -25.58 12.45 2.90
C ASP A 315 -24.88 13.70 2.32
N MET A 316 -23.57 13.77 2.50
CA MET A 316 -22.74 14.88 2.05
C MET A 316 -22.46 14.70 0.55
N LYS A 317 -23.26 15.39 -0.28
CA LYS A 317 -23.01 15.45 -1.71
C LYS A 317 -21.92 16.49 -1.98
N ILE A 318 -20.77 16.06 -2.54
CA ILE A 318 -19.61 16.91 -2.81
C ILE A 318 -19.17 16.69 -4.26
N THR A 319 -19.41 17.66 -5.11
CA THR A 319 -19.00 17.62 -6.51
C THR A 319 -17.47 17.62 -6.64
N PHE A 320 -16.95 17.21 -7.79
CA PHE A 320 -15.51 17.22 -8.04
C PHE A 320 -14.88 18.62 -7.89
N GLU A 321 -15.59 19.68 -8.35
CA GLU A 321 -15.12 21.06 -8.20
C GLU A 321 -15.07 21.50 -6.74
N GLU A 322 -16.12 21.20 -5.96
CA GLU A 322 -16.13 21.46 -4.51
C GLU A 322 -15.04 20.66 -3.78
N ALA A 323 -14.78 19.43 -4.20
CA ALA A 323 -13.70 18.59 -3.65
C ALA A 323 -12.33 19.25 -3.91
N LYS A 324 -12.05 19.71 -5.13
CA LYS A 324 -10.80 20.43 -5.45
C LYS A 324 -10.61 21.68 -4.60
N GLU A 325 -11.66 22.52 -4.50
CA GLU A 325 -11.60 23.74 -3.67
C GLU A 325 -11.34 23.43 -2.19
N THR A 326 -12.01 22.40 -1.67
CA THR A 326 -11.87 21.99 -0.28
C THR A 326 -10.48 21.44 0.00
N VAL A 327 -9.96 20.58 -0.88
CA VAL A 327 -8.60 20.02 -0.77
C VAL A 327 -7.55 21.13 -0.83
N LEU A 328 -7.68 22.11 -1.73
CA LEU A 328 -6.79 23.28 -1.78
C LEU A 328 -6.78 24.08 -0.46
N LYS A 329 -7.95 24.32 0.12
CA LYS A 329 -8.06 25.03 1.41
C LYS A 329 -7.49 24.20 2.56
N ALA A 330 -7.75 22.90 2.57
CA ALA A 330 -7.28 21.97 3.59
C ALA A 330 -5.75 21.81 3.59
N LEU A 331 -5.14 21.82 2.42
CA LEU A 331 -3.69 21.68 2.25
C LEU A 331 -2.94 23.04 2.25
N ALA A 332 -3.63 24.16 2.50
CA ALA A 332 -2.98 25.47 2.63
C ALA A 332 -1.79 25.51 3.62
N PRO A 333 -1.81 24.77 4.75
CA PRO A 333 -0.64 24.71 5.64
C PRO A 333 0.63 24.19 4.98
N MET A 334 0.56 23.48 3.84
CA MET A 334 1.70 22.95 3.08
C MET A 334 2.50 24.03 2.34
N GLY A 335 1.98 25.26 2.25
CA GLY A 335 2.63 26.40 1.61
C GLY A 335 2.43 26.48 0.09
N GLU A 336 2.85 27.63 -0.46
CA GLU A 336 2.58 28.01 -1.86
C GLU A 336 3.19 27.04 -2.88
N ASP A 337 4.40 26.53 -2.64
CA ASP A 337 5.08 25.63 -3.58
C ASP A 337 4.31 24.30 -3.74
N TYR A 338 3.82 23.73 -2.63
CA TYR A 338 3.00 22.52 -2.66
C TYR A 338 1.67 22.76 -3.36
N LEU A 339 1.01 23.86 -3.02
CA LEU A 339 -0.27 24.25 -3.64
C LEU A 339 -0.14 24.55 -5.14
N ALA A 340 1.01 25.05 -5.58
CA ALA A 340 1.26 25.30 -7.01
C ALA A 340 1.28 23.96 -7.79
N ILE A 341 1.94 22.94 -7.26
CA ILE A 341 1.95 21.60 -7.88
C ILE A 341 0.54 20.97 -7.88
N LEU A 342 -0.18 21.12 -6.76
CA LEU A 342 -1.56 20.64 -6.64
C LEU A 342 -2.50 21.28 -7.67
N LYS A 343 -2.40 22.60 -7.85
CA LYS A 343 -3.16 23.35 -8.87
C LYS A 343 -2.78 22.92 -10.27
N GLU A 344 -1.47 22.77 -10.55
CA GLU A 344 -0.98 22.26 -11.83
C GLU A 344 -1.62 20.91 -12.16
N GLY A 345 -1.69 19.98 -11.19
CA GLY A 345 -2.34 18.69 -11.37
C GLY A 345 -3.83 18.78 -11.67
N PHE A 346 -4.54 19.74 -11.04
CA PHE A 346 -5.96 19.97 -11.27
C PHE A 346 -6.26 20.63 -12.62
N GLU A 347 -5.37 21.47 -13.13
CA GLU A 347 -5.57 22.29 -14.33
C GLU A 347 -5.02 21.63 -15.60
N ASN A 348 -3.94 20.82 -15.48
CA ASN A 348 -3.21 20.28 -16.62
C ASN A 348 -3.52 18.81 -16.91
N ARG A 349 -4.73 18.35 -16.59
CA ARG A 349 -5.22 17.02 -16.97
C ARG A 349 -4.35 15.86 -16.47
N TRP A 350 -3.81 15.98 -15.23
CA TRP A 350 -3.14 14.85 -14.60
C TRP A 350 -4.14 13.79 -14.12
N ILE A 351 -5.43 14.15 -14.02
CA ILE A 351 -6.47 13.32 -13.41
C ILE A 351 -7.48 12.89 -14.48
N ASP A 352 -7.70 11.57 -14.58
CA ASP A 352 -8.84 10.99 -15.29
C ASP A 352 -9.97 10.78 -14.28
N VAL A 353 -11.02 11.60 -14.37
CA VAL A 353 -11.90 11.89 -13.24
C VAL A 353 -13.05 10.91 -13.10
N TYR A 354 -13.82 10.70 -14.18
CA TYR A 354 -15.09 10.00 -14.10
C TYR A 354 -15.03 8.58 -14.66
N GLU A 355 -15.92 7.73 -14.15
CA GLU A 355 -16.14 6.38 -14.66
C GLU A 355 -16.61 6.43 -16.14
N ASN A 356 -16.11 5.51 -16.95
CA ASN A 356 -16.62 5.24 -18.29
C ASN A 356 -16.62 3.73 -18.57
N GLU A 357 -17.36 3.33 -19.59
CA GLU A 357 -17.41 1.93 -20.03
C GLU A 357 -16.00 1.42 -20.34
N GLY A 358 -15.62 0.29 -19.73
CA GLY A 358 -14.32 -0.36 -19.90
C GLY A 358 -13.16 0.24 -19.09
N LYS A 359 -13.34 1.36 -18.38
CA LYS A 359 -12.29 1.96 -17.55
C LYS A 359 -11.96 1.08 -16.34
N THR A 360 -10.68 1.04 -15.98
CA THR A 360 -10.21 0.38 -14.75
C THR A 360 -10.93 0.95 -13.52
N SER A 361 -11.43 0.06 -12.65
CA SER A 361 -12.13 0.44 -11.42
C SER A 361 -11.18 0.89 -10.31
N GLY A 362 -11.73 1.51 -9.26
CA GLY A 362 -10.95 2.01 -8.13
C GLY A 362 -10.32 3.37 -8.38
N ALA A 363 -9.19 3.63 -7.72
CA ALA A 363 -8.37 4.82 -7.86
C ALA A 363 -6.89 4.47 -7.70
N TYR A 364 -6.01 5.22 -8.34
CA TYR A 364 -4.56 5.11 -8.14
C TYR A 364 -3.84 6.36 -8.65
N SER A 365 -2.62 6.56 -8.18
CA SER A 365 -1.65 7.49 -8.76
C SER A 365 -0.46 6.73 -9.34
N ALA A 366 -0.11 7.03 -10.58
CA ALA A 366 1.09 6.52 -11.23
C ALA A 366 2.12 7.63 -11.37
N GLY A 367 3.27 7.47 -10.73
CA GLY A 367 4.42 8.34 -10.95
C GLY A 367 4.96 8.15 -12.36
N ALA A 368 5.14 9.25 -13.07
CA ALA A 368 5.83 9.29 -14.36
C ALA A 368 6.78 10.48 -14.36
N ARG A 369 7.85 10.38 -15.14
CA ARG A 369 8.90 11.42 -15.13
C ARG A 369 8.43 12.74 -15.75
N VAL A 370 7.47 12.71 -16.67
CA VAL A 370 6.87 13.92 -17.26
C VAL A 370 6.03 14.66 -16.22
N HIS A 371 5.05 14.02 -15.69
CA HIS A 371 4.22 14.36 -14.54
C HIS A 371 3.39 13.12 -14.12
N PRO A 372 2.88 13.05 -12.89
CA PRO A 372 2.05 11.93 -12.45
C PRO A 372 0.72 11.85 -13.20
N TYR A 373 0.12 10.65 -13.19
CA TYR A 373 -1.22 10.39 -13.72
C TYR A 373 -2.09 9.75 -12.64
N VAL A 374 -3.24 10.37 -12.38
CA VAL A 374 -4.18 9.91 -11.35
C VAL A 374 -5.44 9.37 -12.03
N LEU A 375 -5.82 8.14 -11.72
CA LEU A 375 -7.10 7.57 -12.10
C LEU A 375 -8.09 7.70 -10.94
N LEU A 376 -9.26 8.27 -11.22
CA LEU A 376 -10.40 8.29 -10.32
C LEU A 376 -11.63 7.67 -11.03
N ASN A 377 -12.60 7.24 -10.24
CA ASN A 377 -13.96 6.97 -10.64
C ASN A 377 -14.85 7.81 -9.71
N HIS A 378 -14.74 9.13 -9.85
CA HIS A 378 -15.32 10.10 -8.92
C HIS A 378 -16.86 10.01 -8.92
N LYS A 379 -17.41 9.93 -7.72
CA LYS A 379 -18.85 10.05 -7.43
C LYS A 379 -18.99 11.11 -6.35
N ASP A 380 -19.94 12.00 -6.46
CA ASP A 380 -20.12 13.17 -5.59
C ASP A 380 -20.31 12.80 -4.11
N THR A 381 -19.30 12.19 -3.47
CA THR A 381 -19.32 11.72 -2.08
C THR A 381 -18.14 12.24 -1.27
N LEU A 382 -18.28 12.26 0.05
CA LEU A 382 -17.18 12.58 0.98
C LEU A 382 -15.98 11.65 0.76
N ASN A 383 -16.22 10.35 0.59
CA ASN A 383 -15.16 9.37 0.34
C ASN A 383 -14.35 9.70 -0.92
N CYS A 384 -15.01 10.12 -2.01
CA CYS A 384 -14.31 10.51 -3.24
C CYS A 384 -13.47 11.79 -3.08
N MET A 385 -13.85 12.71 -2.20
CA MET A 385 -13.01 13.86 -1.85
C MET A 385 -11.75 13.42 -1.09
N PHE A 386 -11.87 12.48 -0.14
CA PHE A 386 -10.69 11.90 0.52
C PHE A 386 -9.81 11.14 -0.46
N THR A 387 -10.40 10.37 -1.37
CA THR A 387 -9.66 9.68 -2.44
C THR A 387 -8.88 10.67 -3.32
N LEU A 388 -9.49 11.82 -3.70
CA LEU A 388 -8.78 12.87 -4.45
C LEU A 388 -7.57 13.41 -3.67
N ALA A 389 -7.72 13.70 -2.38
CA ALA A 389 -6.63 14.17 -1.53
C ALA A 389 -5.51 13.12 -1.40
N HIS A 390 -5.89 11.85 -1.27
CA HIS A 390 -5.01 10.70 -1.17
C HIS A 390 -4.15 10.54 -2.44
N GLU A 391 -4.79 10.40 -3.59
CA GLU A 391 -4.10 10.17 -4.86
C GLU A 391 -3.22 11.37 -5.26
N MET A 392 -3.64 12.59 -4.94
CA MET A 392 -2.80 13.77 -5.13
C MET A 392 -1.60 13.80 -4.17
N GLY A 393 -1.69 13.18 -3.00
CA GLY A 393 -0.54 12.98 -2.11
C GLY A 393 0.54 12.10 -2.75
N HIS A 394 0.14 10.96 -3.30
CA HIS A 394 1.03 10.11 -4.10
C HIS A 394 1.61 10.84 -5.31
N ALA A 395 0.76 11.56 -6.05
CA ALA A 395 1.16 12.30 -7.24
C ALA A 395 2.26 13.33 -6.91
N ILE A 396 2.07 14.14 -5.87
CA ILE A 396 3.05 15.16 -5.47
C ILE A 396 4.34 14.51 -4.93
N HIS A 397 4.24 13.40 -4.19
CA HIS A 397 5.43 12.65 -3.74
C HIS A 397 6.26 12.18 -4.94
N SER A 398 5.64 11.50 -5.89
CA SER A 398 6.32 11.03 -7.10
C SER A 398 6.89 12.18 -7.94
N TYR A 399 6.14 13.27 -8.08
CA TYR A 399 6.59 14.46 -8.80
C TYR A 399 7.83 15.08 -8.16
N LEU A 400 7.82 15.29 -6.83
CA LEU A 400 8.95 15.87 -6.10
C LEU A 400 10.16 14.95 -6.10
N SER A 401 9.97 13.65 -5.94
CA SER A 401 11.06 12.68 -6.02
C SER A 401 11.70 12.68 -7.41
N ASN A 402 10.92 12.55 -8.48
CA ASN A 402 11.39 12.56 -9.86
C ASN A 402 12.13 13.85 -10.23
N LYS A 403 11.69 15.00 -9.73
CA LYS A 403 12.29 16.31 -10.00
C LYS A 403 13.61 16.55 -9.27
N ASN A 404 13.82 15.93 -8.12
CA ASN A 404 14.93 16.25 -7.23
C ASN A 404 15.97 15.13 -7.12
N GLN A 405 15.64 13.90 -7.57
CA GLN A 405 16.55 12.77 -7.52
C GLN A 405 17.06 12.38 -8.92
N PRO A 406 18.31 11.90 -9.02
CA PRO A 406 18.77 11.22 -10.22
C PRO A 406 17.92 9.96 -10.46
N VAL A 407 17.90 9.46 -11.70
CA VAL A 407 17.07 8.32 -12.13
C VAL A 407 17.17 7.14 -11.16
N VAL A 408 18.38 6.77 -10.79
CA VAL A 408 18.68 5.63 -9.89
C VAL A 408 18.05 5.74 -8.50
N TYR A 409 17.64 6.94 -8.06
CA TYR A 409 17.07 7.21 -6.73
C TYR A 409 15.69 7.86 -6.77
N SER A 410 15.11 8.04 -7.94
CA SER A 410 13.85 8.80 -8.09
C SER A 410 12.61 8.03 -7.62
N ASP A 411 12.72 6.72 -7.50
CA ASP A 411 11.65 5.90 -6.92
C ASP A 411 11.76 5.84 -5.39
N TYR A 412 10.70 5.43 -4.70
CA TYR A 412 10.69 5.26 -3.24
C TYR A 412 10.12 3.89 -2.84
N VAL A 413 10.54 3.40 -1.67
CA VAL A 413 10.14 2.07 -1.20
C VAL A 413 8.70 2.08 -0.70
N ILE A 414 8.03 0.92 -0.79
CA ILE A 414 6.63 0.72 -0.40
C ILE A 414 6.36 1.15 1.06
N PHE A 415 7.34 1.03 1.96
CA PHE A 415 7.21 1.43 3.36
C PHE A 415 6.77 2.88 3.56
N VAL A 416 7.15 3.78 2.65
CA VAL A 416 6.80 5.22 2.71
C VAL A 416 5.75 5.62 1.67
N ALA A 417 5.28 4.69 0.85
CA ALA A 417 4.37 5.01 -0.25
C ALA A 417 3.09 5.70 0.24
N GLU A 418 2.49 5.19 1.32
CA GLU A 418 1.23 5.71 1.87
C GLU A 418 1.39 6.92 2.81
N VAL A 419 2.62 7.35 3.11
CA VAL A 419 2.83 8.44 4.06
C VAL A 419 2.33 9.77 3.50
N ALA A 420 2.60 10.05 2.24
CA ALA A 420 2.19 11.32 1.61
C ALA A 420 0.68 11.40 1.38
N SER A 421 0.07 10.33 0.89
CA SER A 421 -1.35 10.21 0.65
C SER A 421 -2.16 10.35 1.94
N THR A 422 -1.79 9.60 2.96
CA THR A 422 -2.44 9.63 4.28
C THR A 422 -2.20 10.95 5.01
N CYS A 423 -1.05 11.60 4.84
CA CYS A 423 -0.79 12.93 5.40
C CYS A 423 -1.76 13.98 4.82
N ASN A 424 -2.03 13.94 3.52
CA ASN A 424 -3.05 14.79 2.89
C ASN A 424 -4.44 14.51 3.44
N GLU A 425 -4.83 13.24 3.60
CA GLU A 425 -6.11 12.87 4.21
C GLU A 425 -6.23 13.39 5.65
N ALA A 426 -5.17 13.25 6.45
CA ALA A 426 -5.15 13.73 7.82
C ALA A 426 -5.30 15.26 7.92
N LEU A 427 -4.63 16.01 7.05
CA LEU A 427 -4.77 17.47 6.96
C LEU A 427 -6.19 17.85 6.50
N LEU A 428 -6.76 17.14 5.52
CA LEU A 428 -8.13 17.34 5.06
C LEU A 428 -9.14 17.08 6.19
N MET A 429 -8.96 15.98 6.93
CA MET A 429 -9.83 15.64 8.06
C MET A 429 -9.78 16.73 9.14
N GLN A 430 -8.59 17.18 9.53
CA GLN A 430 -8.43 18.24 10.53
C GLN A 430 -9.06 19.56 10.06
N TYR A 431 -8.93 19.90 8.78
CA TYR A 431 -9.59 21.06 8.18
C TYR A 431 -11.13 20.93 8.28
N LEU A 432 -11.68 19.78 7.89
CA LEU A 432 -13.13 19.55 7.93
C LEU A 432 -13.66 19.61 9.37
N LEU A 433 -13.01 18.95 10.32
CA LEU A 433 -13.39 18.99 11.74
C LEU A 433 -13.37 20.42 12.30
N LYS A 434 -12.40 21.23 11.91
CA LYS A 434 -12.29 22.62 12.36
C LYS A 434 -13.38 23.52 11.78
N ASN A 435 -13.87 23.23 10.56
CA ASN A 435 -14.80 24.10 9.82
C ASN A 435 -16.24 23.55 9.76
N THR A 436 -16.54 22.43 10.42
CA THR A 436 -17.88 21.86 10.48
C THR A 436 -18.53 22.20 11.83
N GLU A 437 -19.55 23.06 11.79
CA GLU A 437 -20.30 23.50 12.98
C GLU A 437 -21.50 22.59 13.28
N ASP A 438 -22.05 21.91 12.28
CA ASP A 438 -23.18 20.99 12.42
C ASP A 438 -22.73 19.75 13.22
N LYS A 439 -23.39 19.52 14.36
CA LYS A 439 -23.03 18.43 15.29
C LYS A 439 -23.12 17.04 14.64
N LYS A 440 -24.13 16.81 13.80
CA LYS A 440 -24.32 15.50 13.15
C LYS A 440 -23.23 15.24 12.11
N GLN A 441 -22.93 16.22 11.28
CA GLN A 441 -21.84 16.12 10.30
C GLN A 441 -20.49 15.98 11.00
N ARG A 442 -20.26 16.70 12.08
CA ARG A 442 -19.04 16.58 12.89
C ARG A 442 -18.89 15.19 13.48
N ALA A 443 -19.94 14.64 14.10
CA ALA A 443 -19.94 13.27 14.62
C ALA A 443 -19.68 12.23 13.51
N TYR A 444 -20.23 12.43 12.32
CA TYR A 444 -19.98 11.57 11.17
C TYR A 444 -18.49 11.60 10.77
N LEU A 445 -17.87 12.78 10.69
CA LEU A 445 -16.44 12.93 10.37
C LEU A 445 -15.56 12.27 11.46
N ILE A 446 -15.88 12.46 12.74
CA ILE A 446 -15.14 11.81 13.83
C ILE A 446 -15.26 10.29 13.71
N ASN A 447 -16.46 9.77 13.46
CA ASN A 447 -16.66 8.33 13.27
C ASN A 447 -15.84 7.79 12.10
N TYR A 448 -15.83 8.51 10.98
CA TYR A 448 -15.02 8.14 9.81
C TYR A 448 -13.53 8.04 10.18
N PHE A 449 -13.02 9.00 10.94
CA PHE A 449 -11.62 9.02 11.35
C PHE A 449 -11.29 7.91 12.37
N LEU A 450 -12.19 7.66 13.34
CA LEU A 450 -12.05 6.54 14.28
C LEU A 450 -11.98 5.18 13.57
N GLU A 451 -12.80 4.98 12.53
CA GLU A 451 -12.78 3.76 11.75
C GLU A 451 -11.47 3.59 10.95
N GLN A 452 -10.89 4.68 10.45
CA GLN A 452 -9.56 4.62 9.82
C GLN A 452 -8.49 4.15 10.82
N PHE A 453 -8.46 4.68 12.05
CA PHE A 453 -7.55 4.21 13.10
C PHE A 453 -7.77 2.73 13.44
N ARG A 454 -9.02 2.33 13.63
CA ARG A 454 -9.35 0.95 13.95
C ARG A 454 -8.91 -0.02 12.86
N THR A 455 -9.19 0.30 11.61
CA THR A 455 -8.96 -0.62 10.48
C THR A 455 -7.53 -0.60 9.97
N THR A 456 -6.85 0.55 10.05
CA THR A 456 -5.51 0.73 9.46
C THR A 456 -4.38 0.62 10.49
N LEU A 457 -4.61 1.02 11.74
CA LEU A 457 -3.59 0.93 12.77
C LEU A 457 -3.79 -0.30 13.66
N TYR A 458 -4.91 -0.41 14.41
CA TYR A 458 -5.11 -1.51 15.35
C TYR A 458 -5.25 -2.86 14.64
N ARG A 459 -6.14 -2.96 13.68
CA ARG A 459 -6.41 -4.22 12.97
C ARG A 459 -5.19 -4.71 12.19
N GLN A 460 -4.48 -3.82 11.50
CA GLN A 460 -3.31 -4.23 10.73
C GLN A 460 -2.13 -4.62 11.63
N THR A 461 -2.01 -4.01 12.81
CA THR A 461 -1.02 -4.44 13.81
C THR A 461 -1.38 -5.82 14.39
N MET A 462 -2.67 -6.09 14.66
CA MET A 462 -3.10 -7.42 15.06
C MET A 462 -2.75 -8.48 14.01
N PHE A 463 -2.96 -8.17 12.73
CA PHE A 463 -2.57 -9.06 11.64
C PHE A 463 -1.06 -9.26 11.57
N ALA A 464 -0.28 -8.19 11.73
CA ALA A 464 1.17 -8.27 11.77
C ALA A 464 1.65 -9.14 12.95
N GLU A 465 1.06 -8.98 14.13
CA GLU A 465 1.39 -9.82 15.29
C GLU A 465 1.02 -11.29 15.07
N PHE A 466 -0.14 -11.57 14.47
CA PHE A 466 -0.51 -12.93 14.11
C PHE A 466 0.51 -13.55 13.14
N GLU A 467 0.87 -12.82 12.08
CA GLU A 467 1.84 -13.25 11.07
C GLU A 467 3.21 -13.53 11.70
N LEU A 468 3.68 -12.65 12.60
CA LEU A 468 4.93 -12.86 13.33
C LEU A 468 4.88 -14.16 14.16
N LYS A 469 3.83 -14.34 14.95
CA LYS A 469 3.69 -15.50 15.84
C LYS A 469 3.65 -16.83 15.07
N ILE A 470 2.89 -16.92 13.98
CA ILE A 470 2.82 -18.18 13.19
C ILE A 470 4.15 -18.49 12.49
N ASN A 471 4.91 -17.47 12.09
CA ASN A 471 6.26 -17.65 11.56
C ASN A 471 7.25 -18.12 12.64
N GLU A 472 7.20 -17.55 13.83
CA GLU A 472 8.02 -17.95 14.98
C GLU A 472 7.71 -19.39 15.40
N MET A 473 6.43 -19.81 15.44
CA MET A 473 6.02 -21.19 15.72
C MET A 473 6.64 -22.17 14.72
N VAL A 474 6.55 -21.88 13.41
CA VAL A 474 7.14 -22.74 12.38
C VAL A 474 8.67 -22.77 12.47
N ALA A 475 9.32 -21.64 12.74
CA ALA A 475 10.77 -21.58 12.95
C ALA A 475 11.22 -22.41 14.15
N ALA A 476 10.40 -22.50 15.21
CA ALA A 476 10.60 -23.34 16.38
C ALA A 476 10.31 -24.85 16.13
N GLY A 477 9.79 -25.19 14.95
CA GLY A 477 9.44 -26.56 14.58
C GLY A 477 8.02 -26.99 14.97
N GLU A 478 7.17 -26.06 15.36
CA GLU A 478 5.77 -26.30 15.67
C GLU A 478 4.93 -26.47 14.40
N SER A 479 3.81 -27.19 14.51
CA SER A 479 2.88 -27.41 13.43
C SER A 479 1.69 -26.46 13.54
N LEU A 480 1.38 -25.74 12.47
CA LEU A 480 0.16 -24.93 12.38
C LEU A 480 -1.03 -25.86 12.11
N THR A 481 -1.96 -25.93 13.04
CA THR A 481 -3.25 -26.64 12.91
C THR A 481 -4.40 -25.65 12.91
N ALA A 482 -5.56 -26.04 12.39
CA ALA A 482 -6.73 -25.15 12.39
C ALA A 482 -7.13 -24.74 13.82
N GLU A 483 -7.07 -25.66 14.77
CA GLU A 483 -7.36 -25.41 16.19
C GLU A 483 -6.36 -24.40 16.77
N GLY A 484 -5.04 -24.63 16.59
CA GLY A 484 -4.00 -23.74 17.13
C GLY A 484 -4.07 -22.33 16.50
N LEU A 485 -4.37 -22.23 15.21
CA LEU A 485 -4.58 -20.93 14.54
C LEU A 485 -5.81 -20.21 15.07
N ASN A 486 -6.92 -20.93 15.29
CA ASN A 486 -8.14 -20.35 15.88
C ASN A 486 -7.93 -19.88 17.31
N GLU A 487 -7.20 -20.66 18.14
CA GLU A 487 -6.87 -20.26 19.51
C GLU A 487 -6.02 -18.99 19.52
N LEU A 488 -4.92 -18.98 18.76
CA LEU A 488 -4.05 -17.82 18.65
C LEU A 488 -4.80 -16.58 18.14
N TYR A 489 -5.60 -16.73 17.09
CA TYR A 489 -6.34 -15.60 16.53
C TYR A 489 -7.43 -15.10 17.48
N GLY A 490 -8.08 -16.00 18.22
CA GLY A 490 -9.04 -15.68 19.28
C GLY A 490 -8.39 -14.93 20.43
N GLU A 491 -7.20 -15.36 20.90
CA GLU A 491 -6.42 -14.66 21.93
C GLU A 491 -6.06 -13.24 21.50
N LEU A 492 -5.64 -13.06 20.25
CA LEU A 492 -5.34 -11.73 19.70
C LEU A 492 -6.59 -10.86 19.62
N ASN A 493 -7.72 -11.38 19.16
CA ASN A 493 -8.98 -10.62 19.17
C ASN A 493 -9.37 -10.18 20.59
N LYS A 494 -9.24 -11.06 21.57
CA LYS A 494 -9.50 -10.73 22.96
C LYS A 494 -8.54 -9.65 23.49
N LEU A 495 -7.25 -9.74 23.14
CA LEU A 495 -6.25 -8.76 23.52
C LEU A 495 -6.55 -7.37 22.90
N TYR A 496 -6.86 -7.33 21.60
CA TYR A 496 -7.01 -6.07 20.87
C TYR A 496 -8.36 -5.37 21.12
N PHE A 497 -9.44 -6.12 21.41
CA PHE A 497 -10.77 -5.57 21.61
C PHE A 497 -11.27 -5.59 23.07
N GLY A 498 -10.57 -6.30 23.95
CA GLY A 498 -10.90 -6.39 25.38
C GLY A 498 -12.15 -7.21 25.68
N ASP A 499 -12.68 -7.02 26.90
CA ASP A 499 -13.85 -7.75 27.39
C ASP A 499 -15.19 -7.05 27.05
N GLY A 500 -15.14 -5.90 26.36
CA GLY A 500 -16.31 -5.12 25.98
C GLY A 500 -17.10 -5.68 24.79
N ILE A 501 -16.55 -6.68 24.10
CA ILE A 501 -17.14 -7.36 22.95
C ILE A 501 -17.17 -8.88 23.18
N VAL A 502 -18.22 -9.52 22.70
CA VAL A 502 -18.33 -10.98 22.75
C VAL A 502 -17.39 -11.59 21.72
N LEU A 503 -16.52 -12.49 22.16
CA LEU A 503 -15.65 -13.25 21.27
C LEU A 503 -16.46 -14.40 20.64
N ASP A 504 -17.07 -14.11 19.50
CA ASP A 504 -17.80 -15.09 18.71
C ASP A 504 -16.83 -16.18 18.21
N ASP A 505 -17.26 -17.44 18.14
CA ASP A 505 -16.42 -18.52 17.64
C ASP A 505 -16.04 -18.33 16.17
N GLU A 506 -16.91 -17.70 15.40
CA GLU A 506 -16.72 -17.41 13.99
C GLU A 506 -15.52 -16.49 13.74
N ILE A 507 -15.30 -15.45 14.56
CA ILE A 507 -14.21 -14.49 14.34
C ILE A 507 -12.83 -15.14 14.51
N LYS A 508 -12.73 -16.23 15.27
CA LYS A 508 -11.49 -16.98 15.42
C LYS A 508 -10.98 -17.56 14.08
N LEU A 509 -11.86 -17.67 13.08
CA LEU A 509 -11.56 -18.17 11.74
C LEU A 509 -11.21 -17.05 10.74
N GLU A 510 -11.19 -15.79 11.17
CA GLU A 510 -10.95 -14.67 10.24
C GLU A 510 -9.61 -14.78 9.51
N TRP A 511 -8.58 -15.35 10.12
CA TRP A 511 -7.29 -15.59 9.49
C TRP A 511 -7.41 -16.37 8.18
N ALA A 512 -8.40 -17.26 8.04
CA ALA A 512 -8.60 -18.08 6.85
C ALA A 512 -9.07 -17.29 5.62
N ARG A 513 -9.63 -16.08 5.82
CA ARG A 513 -10.11 -15.24 4.71
C ARG A 513 -9.18 -14.07 4.36
N ILE A 514 -8.05 -13.91 5.04
CA ILE A 514 -7.15 -12.77 4.83
C ILE A 514 -6.04 -13.13 3.84
N PRO A 515 -6.10 -12.66 2.58
CA PRO A 515 -5.09 -13.00 1.57
C PRO A 515 -3.70 -12.45 1.92
N HIS A 516 -3.64 -11.39 2.71
CA HIS A 516 -2.38 -10.73 3.07
C HIS A 516 -1.41 -11.62 3.85
N PHE A 517 -1.88 -12.69 4.51
CA PHE A 517 -0.99 -13.65 5.17
C PHE A 517 -0.18 -14.52 4.19
N TYR A 518 -0.39 -14.32 2.87
CA TYR A 518 0.41 -14.91 1.81
C TYR A 518 1.40 -13.91 1.18
N TYR A 519 1.49 -12.66 1.71
CA TYR A 519 2.31 -11.57 1.16
C TYR A 519 3.52 -11.19 2.03
N ASP A 520 4.02 -12.11 2.83
CA ASP A 520 5.31 -12.06 3.52
C ASP A 520 5.57 -10.75 4.28
N TYR A 521 4.90 -10.58 5.42
CA TYR A 521 5.04 -9.42 6.31
C TYR A 521 4.69 -8.06 5.66
N TYR A 522 3.66 -8.06 4.84
CA TYR A 522 3.26 -6.83 4.15
C TYR A 522 2.46 -5.86 5.03
N VAL A 523 1.54 -6.37 5.88
CA VAL A 523 0.46 -5.56 6.49
C VAL A 523 0.92 -4.54 7.54
N TYR A 524 2.08 -4.73 8.18
CA TYR A 524 2.59 -3.77 9.17
C TYR A 524 2.83 -2.38 8.55
N GLN A 525 3.08 -2.30 7.25
CA GLN A 525 3.35 -1.06 6.52
C GLN A 525 2.14 -0.13 6.50
N TYR A 526 0.92 -0.67 6.54
CA TYR A 526 -0.30 0.14 6.71
C TYR A 526 -0.27 0.90 8.04
N ALA A 527 0.02 0.20 9.14
CA ALA A 527 0.03 0.79 10.47
C ALA A 527 1.18 1.78 10.67
N THR A 528 2.39 1.44 10.21
CA THR A 528 3.56 2.33 10.31
C THR A 528 3.41 3.56 9.43
N GLY A 529 2.95 3.39 8.19
CA GLY A 529 2.70 4.48 7.25
C GLY A 529 1.63 5.45 7.77
N TYR A 530 0.53 4.90 8.28
CA TYR A 530 -0.55 5.68 8.90
C TYR A 530 -0.05 6.48 10.11
N SER A 531 0.69 5.84 11.02
CA SER A 531 1.24 6.50 12.21
C SER A 531 2.22 7.62 11.84
N ALA A 532 3.09 7.38 10.88
CA ALA A 532 4.01 8.39 10.38
C ALA A 532 3.28 9.59 9.76
N ALA A 533 2.24 9.34 8.97
CA ALA A 533 1.44 10.38 8.33
C ALA A 533 0.68 11.24 9.36
N ILE A 534 0.07 10.62 10.38
CA ILE A 534 -0.59 11.34 11.48
C ILE A 534 0.43 12.22 12.22
N ALA A 535 1.59 11.67 12.59
CA ALA A 535 2.64 12.44 13.28
C ALA A 535 3.14 13.63 12.43
N LEU A 536 3.36 13.41 11.13
CA LEU A 536 3.79 14.47 10.20
C LEU A 536 2.72 15.56 10.03
N SER A 537 1.45 15.19 9.86
CA SER A 537 0.34 16.15 9.73
C SER A 537 0.21 17.03 10.99
N GLN A 538 0.32 16.43 12.18
CA GLN A 538 0.32 17.17 13.44
C GLN A 538 1.51 18.13 13.57
N ARG A 539 2.71 17.69 13.17
CA ARG A 539 3.90 18.54 13.15
C ARG A 539 3.72 19.73 12.24
N ILE A 540 3.17 19.53 11.02
CA ILE A 540 2.88 20.59 10.06
C ILE A 540 1.92 21.62 10.67
N LEU A 541 0.81 21.17 11.26
CA LEU A 541 -0.17 22.06 11.89
C LEU A 541 0.37 22.79 13.12
N LYS A 542 1.25 22.16 13.89
CA LYS A 542 1.80 22.72 15.13
C LYS A 542 2.96 23.67 14.91
N TYR A 543 3.87 23.34 14.01
CA TYR A 543 5.14 24.05 13.83
C TYR A 543 5.22 24.90 12.56
N GLY A 544 4.27 24.72 11.62
CA GLY A 544 4.17 25.51 10.38
C GLY A 544 5.35 25.29 9.44
N GLU A 545 5.85 26.39 8.84
CA GLU A 545 6.85 26.39 7.77
C GLU A 545 8.10 25.52 8.03
N PRO A 546 8.74 25.50 9.21
CA PRO A 546 9.87 24.61 9.45
C PRO A 546 9.53 23.14 9.26
N ALA A 547 8.38 22.67 9.79
CA ALA A 547 7.95 21.29 9.64
C ALA A 547 7.55 20.96 8.19
N VAL A 548 6.96 21.91 7.48
CA VAL A 548 6.66 21.78 6.04
C VAL A 548 7.94 21.60 5.25
N LYS A 549 8.98 22.39 5.53
CA LYS A 549 10.28 22.27 4.84
C LYS A 549 10.90 20.89 5.06
N ASP A 550 10.88 20.37 6.28
CA ASP A 550 11.38 19.04 6.62
C ASP A 550 10.58 17.96 5.86
N TYR A 551 9.25 18.07 5.84
CA TYR A 551 8.36 17.17 5.13
C TYR A 551 8.58 17.19 3.60
N ILE A 552 8.72 18.38 3.00
CA ILE A 552 9.06 18.50 1.58
C ILE A 552 10.44 17.90 1.28
N GLY A 553 11.40 17.99 2.23
CA GLY A 553 12.68 17.31 2.16
C GLY A 553 12.52 15.79 2.06
N PHE A 554 11.61 15.20 2.84
CA PHE A 554 11.27 13.79 2.77
C PHE A 554 10.66 13.43 1.39
N LEU A 555 9.67 14.17 0.90
CA LEU A 555 9.05 13.91 -0.40
C LEU A 555 10.04 14.00 -1.58
N LYS A 556 11.08 14.81 -1.45
CA LYS A 556 12.15 14.96 -2.44
C LYS A 556 13.21 13.85 -2.37
N GLY A 557 13.16 13.00 -1.35
CA GLY A 557 14.26 12.09 -1.01
C GLY A 557 14.35 10.83 -1.87
N GLY A 558 13.24 10.37 -2.45
CA GLY A 558 13.19 9.10 -3.18
C GLY A 558 13.76 7.94 -2.36
N CYS A 559 14.70 7.18 -2.92
CA CYS A 559 15.49 6.16 -2.21
C CYS A 559 16.97 6.54 -2.06
N SER A 560 17.26 7.86 -1.94
CA SER A 560 18.64 8.36 -1.73
C SER A 560 19.23 7.96 -0.38
N THR A 561 18.40 7.58 0.59
CA THR A 561 18.77 6.93 1.85
C THR A 561 17.69 5.90 2.23
N ASP A 562 17.86 5.20 3.37
CA ASP A 562 16.84 4.29 3.87
C ASP A 562 15.58 5.05 4.34
N PRO A 563 14.39 4.39 4.34
CA PRO A 563 13.12 5.06 4.62
C PRO A 563 13.00 5.59 6.05
N ILE A 564 13.65 4.95 7.02
CA ILE A 564 13.63 5.39 8.42
C ILE A 564 14.42 6.69 8.58
N SER A 565 15.58 6.78 7.94
CA SER A 565 16.40 8.01 7.92
C SER A 565 15.69 9.17 7.22
N LEU A 566 14.94 8.91 6.13
CA LEU A 566 14.12 9.91 5.45
C LEU A 566 13.04 10.48 6.37
N LEU A 567 12.25 9.62 7.02
CA LEU A 567 11.21 10.04 7.96
C LEU A 567 11.78 10.77 9.19
N LYS A 568 12.93 10.30 9.69
CA LYS A 568 13.64 10.95 10.78
C LYS A 568 14.09 12.37 10.39
N GLY A 569 14.53 12.57 9.15
CA GLY A 569 14.81 13.89 8.59
C GLY A 569 13.60 14.82 8.57
N ALA A 570 12.40 14.27 8.40
CA ALA A 570 11.13 14.99 8.52
C ALA A 570 10.64 15.15 9.99
N GLY A 571 11.45 14.68 10.96
CA GLY A 571 11.16 14.80 12.38
C GLY A 571 10.29 13.70 12.96
N VAL A 572 10.14 12.57 12.25
CA VAL A 572 9.38 11.39 12.70
C VAL A 572 10.30 10.17 12.70
N ASP A 573 10.74 9.74 13.88
CA ASP A 573 11.65 8.60 14.05
C ASP A 573 10.87 7.30 14.25
N MET A 574 10.60 6.58 13.16
CA MET A 574 9.89 5.30 13.19
C MET A 574 10.68 4.15 13.83
N ALA A 575 11.96 4.35 14.14
CA ALA A 575 12.72 3.40 14.96
C ALA A 575 12.34 3.44 16.44
N THR A 576 11.50 4.37 16.86
CA THR A 576 10.96 4.52 18.22
C THR A 576 9.45 4.28 18.25
N THR A 577 8.89 4.08 19.44
CA THR A 577 7.44 3.95 19.64
C THR A 577 6.70 5.30 19.61
N GLN A 578 7.41 6.41 19.67
CA GLN A 578 6.81 7.75 19.84
C GLN A 578 5.78 8.10 18.75
N PRO A 579 6.03 7.97 17.45
CA PRO A 579 5.05 8.36 16.42
C PRO A 579 3.75 7.55 16.52
N ILE A 580 3.86 6.28 16.90
CA ILE A 580 2.70 5.39 17.06
C ILE A 580 1.90 5.79 18.31
N ASN A 581 2.58 6.07 19.44
CA ASN A 581 1.95 6.54 20.66
C ASN A 581 1.21 7.88 20.46
N GLU A 582 1.81 8.82 19.70
CA GLU A 582 1.18 10.10 19.36
C GLU A 582 -0.08 9.90 18.50
N ALA A 583 -0.03 9.01 17.51
CA ALA A 583 -1.19 8.68 16.69
C ALA A 583 -2.32 8.05 17.54
N LEU A 584 -1.98 7.11 18.41
CA LEU A 584 -2.95 6.44 19.29
C LEU A 584 -3.53 7.38 20.37
N ALA A 585 -2.75 8.35 20.86
CA ALA A 585 -3.27 9.39 21.76
C ALA A 585 -4.34 10.25 21.06
N MET A 586 -4.13 10.62 19.77
CA MET A 586 -5.16 11.29 18.98
C MET A 586 -6.43 10.44 18.85
N PHE A 587 -6.31 9.14 18.62
CA PHE A 587 -7.45 8.25 18.60
C PHE A 587 -8.24 8.32 19.93
N GLY A 588 -7.54 8.29 21.07
CA GLY A 588 -8.17 8.43 22.39
C GLY A 588 -8.87 9.78 22.60
N GLU A 589 -8.32 10.88 22.06
CA GLU A 589 -8.97 12.20 22.07
C GLU A 589 -10.24 12.20 21.21
N LEU A 590 -10.20 11.61 20.02
CA LEU A 590 -11.35 11.49 19.13
C LEU A 590 -12.47 10.62 19.72
N VAL A 591 -12.16 9.57 20.48
CA VAL A 591 -13.16 8.76 21.20
C VAL A 591 -13.92 9.60 22.22
N LYS A 592 -13.22 10.45 23.00
CA LYS A 592 -13.85 11.37 23.95
C LYS A 592 -14.70 12.43 23.25
N GLU A 593 -14.18 13.02 22.17
CA GLU A 593 -14.92 14.01 21.38
C GLU A 593 -16.20 13.42 20.79
N MET A 594 -16.14 12.16 20.32
CA MET A 594 -17.31 11.44 19.82
C MET A 594 -18.35 11.23 20.93
N GLU A 595 -17.93 10.85 22.13
CA GLU A 595 -18.83 10.69 23.26
C GLU A 595 -19.52 12.01 23.62
N GLU A 596 -18.80 13.12 23.63
CA GLU A 596 -19.35 14.47 23.88
C GLU A 596 -20.33 14.91 22.78
N ALA A 597 -20.00 14.66 21.51
CA ALA A 597 -20.84 15.03 20.37
C ALA A 597 -22.18 14.26 20.33
N MET A 598 -22.19 13.03 20.87
CA MET A 598 -23.37 12.14 20.88
C MET A 598 -24.13 12.16 22.22
N SER A 599 -23.67 12.93 23.21
CA SER A 599 -24.34 13.15 24.48
C SER A 599 -25.29 14.35 24.39
#